data_cb6a8a51aa3442cf386c3e6334b4294f
#
_entry.id   cb6a8a51aa3442cf386c3e6334b4294f
#
_cell.length_a   1.000
_cell.length_b   1.000
_cell.length_c   1.000
_cell.angle_alpha   90.00
_cell.angle_beta   90.00
_cell.angle_gamma   90.00
#
_symmetry.space_group_name_H-M   'P 1'
#
loop_
_entity.id
_entity.type
_entity.pdbx_description
1 polymer ?
#
loop_
_entity_poly.entity_id
_entity_poly.type
_entity_poly.pdbx_seq_one_letter_code
_entity_poly.pdbx_strand_id
1 'polypeptide(L)'
;HIHRYSIVTAGVRLSKAEIDVIAKAFKKIKDEVGIASCGSLGLLDFDDFVKLKESGMARYHCNIETSPNYFKSICTTHSMEDKDATIKAAKKAGLQICSGCIIGMGESVEDRVDIALHLRDLKVDSTPINILNPIAGTPLEHQSPLTQEEIERTIAVFRHILPKVVLRLAGGRLKIQSFY
;
A
#
# COMPACT_ATOMS: atom_id res chain seq x y z
N HIS A 1 10.23 -13.57 15.63
CA HIS A 1 8.77 -13.80 15.62
C HIS A 1 8.14 -13.14 14.40
N ILE A 2 7.30 -13.88 13.66
CA ILE A 2 6.49 -13.36 12.56
C ILE A 2 5.16 -12.91 13.15
N HIS A 3 4.80 -11.63 12.97
CA HIS A 3 3.57 -11.06 13.54
C HIS A 3 2.39 -11.10 12.57
N ARG A 4 2.65 -11.23 11.27
CA ARG A 4 1.63 -11.17 10.23
C ARG A 4 2.06 -11.91 8.97
N TYR A 5 1.13 -12.62 8.36
CA TYR A 5 1.29 -13.25 7.05
C TYR A 5 0.50 -12.47 5.99
N SER A 6 1.03 -12.35 4.77
CA SER A 6 0.35 -11.62 3.69
C SER A 6 0.13 -12.52 2.47
N ILE A 7 -1.11 -12.57 1.97
CA ILE A 7 -1.44 -13.15 0.67
C ILE A 7 -1.43 -12.01 -0.35
N VAL A 8 -0.69 -12.20 -1.43
CA VAL A 8 -0.54 -11.22 -2.51
C VAL A 8 -0.92 -11.89 -3.82
N THR A 9 -1.71 -11.22 -4.65
CA THR A 9 -2.07 -11.69 -5.99
C THR A 9 -1.65 -10.68 -7.04
N ALA A 10 -1.47 -11.14 -8.28
CA ALA A 10 -1.28 -10.28 -9.45
C ALA A 10 -2.65 -9.92 -10.08
N GLY A 11 -2.64 -8.90 -10.92
CA GLY A 11 -3.82 -8.44 -11.66
C GLY A 11 -4.60 -7.33 -10.96
N VAL A 12 -5.49 -6.70 -11.72
CA VAL A 12 -6.25 -5.53 -11.26
C VAL A 12 -7.40 -5.94 -10.33
N ARG A 13 -8.06 -7.07 -10.62
CA ARG A 13 -9.21 -7.57 -9.86
C ARG A 13 -9.27 -9.10 -9.89
N LEU A 14 -9.69 -9.70 -8.79
CA LEU A 14 -9.96 -11.12 -8.68
C LEU A 14 -11.41 -11.44 -9.09
N SER A 15 -11.62 -12.63 -9.63
CA SER A 15 -12.94 -13.23 -9.82
C SER A 15 -13.51 -13.68 -8.47
N LYS A 16 -14.84 -13.86 -8.39
CA LYS A 16 -15.49 -14.36 -7.17
C LYS A 16 -14.99 -15.76 -6.77
N ALA A 17 -14.69 -16.63 -7.75
CA ALA A 17 -14.12 -17.95 -7.49
C ALA A 17 -12.72 -17.87 -6.86
N GLU A 18 -11.86 -16.97 -7.31
CA GLU A 18 -10.55 -16.75 -6.72
C GLU A 18 -10.66 -16.18 -5.29
N ILE A 19 -11.61 -15.28 -5.06
CA ILE A 19 -11.90 -14.76 -3.71
C ILE A 19 -12.33 -15.90 -2.78
N ASP A 20 -13.13 -16.86 -3.26
CA ASP A 20 -13.54 -18.03 -2.48
C ASP A 20 -12.36 -18.92 -2.07
N VAL A 21 -11.41 -19.11 -2.98
CA VAL A 21 -10.17 -19.85 -2.67
C VAL A 21 -9.34 -19.12 -1.62
N ILE A 22 -9.18 -17.81 -1.77
CA ILE A 22 -8.39 -16.98 -0.84
C ILE A 22 -9.08 -16.89 0.53
N ALA A 23 -10.39 -16.81 0.57
CA ALA A 23 -11.17 -16.83 1.82
C ALA A 23 -10.93 -18.15 2.59
N LYS A 24 -10.94 -19.29 1.90
CA LYS A 24 -10.60 -20.59 2.51
C LYS A 24 -9.17 -20.61 3.04
N ALA A 25 -8.21 -20.02 2.32
CA ALA A 25 -6.83 -19.93 2.77
C ALA A 25 -6.70 -19.06 4.04
N PHE A 26 -7.37 -17.90 4.11
CA PHE A 26 -7.38 -17.06 5.32
C PHE A 26 -8.00 -17.79 6.51
N LYS A 27 -9.11 -18.51 6.28
CA LYS A 27 -9.76 -19.30 7.33
C LYS A 27 -8.79 -20.36 7.86
N LYS A 28 -8.11 -21.09 7.00
CA LYS A 28 -7.13 -22.12 7.39
C LYS A 28 -5.96 -21.52 8.18
N ILE A 29 -5.41 -20.38 7.73
CA ILE A 29 -4.34 -19.67 8.45
C ILE A 29 -4.80 -19.25 9.85
N LYS A 30 -6.03 -18.72 9.97
CA LYS A 30 -6.61 -18.33 11.25
C LYS A 30 -6.78 -19.52 12.18
N ASP A 31 -7.35 -20.62 11.69
CA ASP A 31 -7.75 -21.76 12.51
C ASP A 31 -6.55 -22.66 12.90
N GLU A 32 -5.57 -22.85 12.01
CA GLU A 32 -4.46 -23.77 12.21
C GLU A 32 -3.18 -23.09 12.72
N VAL A 33 -2.95 -21.82 12.36
CA VAL A 33 -1.70 -21.11 12.69
C VAL A 33 -1.91 -20.01 13.70
N GLY A 34 -3.08 -19.38 13.71
CA GLY A 34 -3.42 -18.30 14.64
C GLY A 34 -2.65 -16.99 14.41
N ILE A 35 -1.99 -16.81 13.24
CA ILE A 35 -1.25 -15.60 12.91
C ILE A 35 -2.19 -14.57 12.26
N ALA A 36 -1.98 -13.29 12.56
CA ALA A 36 -2.70 -12.22 11.90
C ALA A 36 -2.42 -12.20 10.39
N SER A 37 -3.44 -12.00 9.56
CA SER A 37 -3.30 -12.04 8.10
C SER A 37 -3.63 -10.71 7.43
N CYS A 38 -3.01 -10.50 6.27
CA CYS A 38 -3.14 -9.33 5.41
C CYS A 38 -3.38 -9.78 3.97
N GLY A 39 -4.18 -9.03 3.22
CA GLY A 39 -4.39 -9.28 1.78
C GLY A 39 -3.95 -8.09 0.93
N SER A 40 -3.28 -8.36 -0.20
CA SER A 40 -3.04 -7.41 -1.29
C SER A 40 -3.60 -8.06 -2.57
N LEU A 41 -4.87 -7.77 -2.88
CA LEU A 41 -5.69 -8.60 -3.77
C LEU A 41 -6.32 -7.78 -4.91
N GLY A 42 -5.74 -6.62 -5.24
CA GLY A 42 -6.23 -5.73 -6.28
C GLY A 42 -7.43 -4.87 -5.85
N LEU A 43 -8.28 -4.52 -6.81
CA LEU A 43 -9.46 -3.69 -6.58
C LEU A 43 -10.66 -4.60 -6.25
N LEU A 44 -11.20 -4.48 -5.04
CA LEU A 44 -12.31 -5.29 -4.54
C LEU A 44 -13.48 -4.42 -4.10
N ASP A 45 -14.67 -4.99 -4.09
CA ASP A 45 -15.87 -4.34 -3.58
C ASP A 45 -16.14 -4.66 -2.09
N PHE A 46 -17.17 -4.04 -1.55
CA PHE A 46 -17.53 -4.17 -0.13
C PHE A 46 -17.86 -5.61 0.27
N ASP A 47 -18.62 -6.33 -0.55
CA ASP A 47 -19.07 -7.69 -0.23
C ASP A 47 -17.89 -8.67 -0.21
N ASP A 48 -16.92 -8.48 -1.11
CA ASP A 48 -15.66 -9.22 -1.11
C ASP A 48 -14.89 -9.01 0.20
N PHE A 49 -14.82 -7.77 0.67
CA PHE A 49 -14.14 -7.47 1.93
C PHE A 49 -14.86 -8.02 3.16
N VAL A 50 -16.18 -8.01 3.17
CA VAL A 50 -16.96 -8.65 4.25
C VAL A 50 -16.60 -10.13 4.33
N LYS A 51 -16.67 -10.85 3.20
CA LYS A 51 -16.32 -12.27 3.11
C LYS A 51 -14.91 -12.58 3.58
N LEU A 52 -13.92 -11.81 3.09
CA LEU A 52 -12.51 -12.00 3.45
C LEU A 52 -12.27 -11.71 4.94
N LYS A 53 -12.92 -10.70 5.51
CA LYS A 53 -12.84 -10.40 6.94
C LYS A 53 -13.40 -11.51 7.79
N GLU A 54 -14.59 -12.01 7.47
CA GLU A 54 -15.22 -13.15 8.16
C GLU A 54 -14.33 -14.39 8.12
N SER A 55 -13.60 -14.57 7.02
CA SER A 55 -12.62 -15.65 6.84
C SER A 55 -11.31 -15.44 7.62
N GLY A 56 -11.11 -14.29 8.29
CA GLY A 56 -9.96 -14.06 9.15
C GLY A 56 -8.94 -13.05 8.64
N MET A 57 -9.16 -12.39 7.48
CA MET A 57 -8.32 -11.28 7.07
C MET A 57 -8.48 -10.11 8.03
N ALA A 58 -7.36 -9.62 8.59
CA ALA A 58 -7.35 -8.53 9.56
C ALA A 58 -7.01 -7.17 8.94
N ARG A 59 -6.22 -7.16 7.86
CA ARG A 59 -5.72 -5.93 7.22
C ARG A 59 -5.75 -6.08 5.71
N TYR A 60 -6.09 -5.00 5.03
CA TYR A 60 -5.99 -4.89 3.58
C TYR A 60 -4.84 -3.97 3.17
N HIS A 61 -4.06 -4.39 2.17
CA HIS A 61 -2.97 -3.60 1.59
C HIS A 61 -3.36 -3.16 0.18
N CYS A 62 -3.43 -1.84 -0.02
CA CYS A 62 -3.65 -1.21 -1.31
C CYS A 62 -2.92 0.13 -1.33
N ASN A 63 -1.74 0.19 -1.96
CA ASN A 63 -1.00 1.42 -2.10
C ASN A 63 -1.73 2.40 -3.02
N ILE A 64 -1.64 3.70 -2.72
CA ILE A 64 -2.04 4.77 -3.65
C ILE A 64 -0.96 5.05 -4.70
N GLU A 65 0.24 4.53 -4.50
CA GLU A 65 1.46 4.64 -5.30
C GLU A 65 2.07 6.04 -5.31
N THR A 66 1.32 7.08 -5.70
CA THR A 66 1.80 8.47 -5.79
C THR A 66 0.66 9.47 -5.48
N SER A 67 0.88 10.77 -5.68
CA SER A 67 -0.15 11.80 -5.51
C SER A 67 -1.31 11.65 -6.49
N PRO A 68 -2.51 12.15 -6.15
CA PRO A 68 -3.63 12.17 -7.10
C PRO A 68 -3.31 12.89 -8.41
N ASN A 69 -2.51 13.97 -8.34
CA ASN A 69 -2.12 14.74 -9.52
C ASN A 69 -1.16 13.97 -10.42
N TYR A 70 -0.17 13.29 -9.84
CA TYR A 70 0.86 12.57 -10.59
C TYR A 70 0.44 11.16 -11.01
N PHE A 71 -0.65 10.61 -10.45
CA PHE A 71 -1.08 9.22 -10.66
C PHE A 71 -1.26 8.85 -12.13
N LYS A 72 -1.86 9.74 -12.92
CA LYS A 72 -2.11 9.51 -14.37
C LYS A 72 -0.83 9.38 -15.19
N SER A 73 0.29 9.92 -14.71
CA SER A 73 1.60 9.78 -15.35
C SER A 73 2.23 8.40 -15.12
N ILE A 74 1.77 7.68 -14.10
CA ILE A 74 2.35 6.40 -13.68
C ILE A 74 1.44 5.22 -14.03
N CYS A 75 0.13 5.39 -13.96
CA CYS A 75 -0.84 4.31 -14.10
C CYS A 75 -1.91 4.63 -15.14
N THR A 76 -2.09 3.72 -16.10
CA THR A 76 -3.10 3.83 -17.16
C THR A 76 -4.18 2.75 -17.09
N THR A 77 -4.06 1.78 -16.20
CA THR A 77 -4.96 0.61 -16.09
C THR A 77 -6.15 0.81 -15.18
N HIS A 78 -6.04 1.76 -14.24
CA HIS A 78 -7.08 2.12 -13.28
C HIS A 78 -6.79 3.54 -12.74
N SER A 79 -7.75 4.12 -12.05
CA SER A 79 -7.67 5.48 -11.53
C SER A 79 -7.34 5.54 -10.03
N MET A 80 -7.02 6.73 -9.53
CA MET A 80 -6.89 6.97 -8.08
C MET A 80 -8.25 6.78 -7.38
N GLU A 81 -9.34 7.16 -8.03
CA GLU A 81 -10.70 7.01 -7.53
C GLU A 81 -11.06 5.53 -7.30
N ASP A 82 -10.59 4.62 -8.17
CA ASP A 82 -10.77 3.17 -8.00
C ASP A 82 -10.05 2.65 -6.75
N LYS A 83 -8.83 3.13 -6.51
CA LYS A 83 -8.07 2.81 -5.29
C LYS A 83 -8.75 3.35 -4.04
N ASP A 84 -9.20 4.59 -4.09
CA ASP A 84 -9.94 5.23 -2.99
C ASP A 84 -11.23 4.48 -2.66
N ALA A 85 -12.00 4.12 -3.68
CA ALA A 85 -13.23 3.33 -3.51
C ALA A 85 -12.93 1.98 -2.83
N THR A 86 -11.88 1.30 -3.28
CA THR A 86 -11.41 0.03 -2.70
C THR A 86 -10.99 0.19 -1.23
N ILE A 87 -10.17 1.21 -0.91
CA ILE A 87 -9.71 1.48 0.45
C ILE A 87 -10.90 1.81 1.36
N LYS A 88 -11.83 2.65 0.89
CA LYS A 88 -13.06 3.01 1.62
C LYS A 88 -13.95 1.80 1.87
N ALA A 89 -14.11 0.92 0.88
CA ALA A 89 -14.87 -0.33 1.00
C ALA A 89 -14.24 -1.29 2.03
N ALA A 90 -12.93 -1.50 1.98
CA ALA A 90 -12.21 -2.32 2.94
C ALA A 90 -12.36 -1.78 4.38
N LYS A 91 -12.25 -0.47 4.53
CA LYS A 91 -12.45 0.21 5.82
C LYS A 91 -13.88 0.08 6.34
N LYS A 92 -14.87 0.26 5.46
CA LYS A 92 -16.30 0.07 5.79
C LYS A 92 -16.58 -1.36 6.26
N ALA A 93 -15.92 -2.35 5.68
CA ALA A 93 -15.98 -3.75 6.14
C ALA A 93 -15.25 -3.96 7.48
N GLY A 94 -14.59 -2.95 8.04
CA GLY A 94 -13.92 -2.98 9.34
C GLY A 94 -12.53 -3.62 9.31
N LEU A 95 -11.85 -3.61 8.17
CA LEU A 95 -10.45 -4.01 8.04
C LEU A 95 -9.53 -2.86 8.43
N GLN A 96 -8.36 -3.18 8.97
CA GLN A 96 -7.25 -2.24 9.04
C GLN A 96 -6.74 -1.95 7.62
N ILE A 97 -6.28 -0.72 7.38
CA ILE A 97 -5.77 -0.29 6.09
C ILE A 97 -4.26 -0.07 6.13
N CYS A 98 -3.57 -0.74 5.22
CA CYS A 98 -2.18 -0.47 4.90
C CYS A 98 -2.12 0.13 3.50
N SER A 99 -1.81 1.41 3.40
CA SER A 99 -1.68 2.10 2.12
C SER A 99 -0.49 3.05 2.16
N GLY A 100 0.29 3.05 1.12
CA GLY A 100 1.50 3.86 1.00
C GLY A 100 1.82 4.23 -0.43
N CYS A 101 3.07 4.56 -0.65
CA CYS A 101 3.54 5.11 -1.92
C CYS A 101 4.92 4.58 -2.31
N ILE A 102 5.31 4.94 -3.52
CA ILE A 102 6.69 4.85 -4.03
C ILE A 102 7.14 6.29 -4.27
N ILE A 103 8.26 6.69 -3.72
CA ILE A 103 8.90 7.98 -3.94
C ILE A 103 10.10 7.84 -4.87
N GLY A 104 10.39 8.89 -5.66
CA GLY A 104 11.48 8.91 -6.65
C GLY A 104 11.07 8.46 -8.05
N MET A 105 9.76 8.41 -8.35
CA MET A 105 9.25 8.08 -9.69
C MET A 105 9.20 9.29 -10.63
N GLY A 106 9.65 10.47 -10.19
CA GLY A 106 9.61 11.72 -10.92
C GLY A 106 8.55 12.72 -10.38
N GLU A 107 7.89 12.36 -9.30
CA GLU A 107 6.97 13.24 -8.57
C GLU A 107 7.71 14.43 -7.93
N SER A 108 7.01 15.55 -7.76
CA SER A 108 7.55 16.76 -7.11
C SER A 108 7.56 16.63 -5.57
N VAL A 109 8.16 17.60 -4.89
CA VAL A 109 8.11 17.70 -3.42
C VAL A 109 6.68 17.94 -2.95
N GLU A 110 5.93 18.78 -3.67
CA GLU A 110 4.51 19.07 -3.43
C GLU A 110 3.67 17.79 -3.55
N ASP A 111 3.93 16.96 -4.58
CA ASP A 111 3.27 15.67 -4.73
C ASP A 111 3.50 14.76 -3.51
N ARG A 112 4.72 14.76 -2.93
CA ARG A 112 5.00 13.96 -1.71
C ARG A 112 4.21 14.46 -0.51
N VAL A 113 3.99 15.77 -0.38
CA VAL A 113 3.11 16.34 0.63
C VAL A 113 1.66 15.89 0.39
N ASP A 114 1.19 15.99 -0.86
CA ASP A 114 -0.17 15.59 -1.25
C ASP A 114 -0.42 14.11 -1.01
N ILE A 115 0.56 13.23 -1.25
CA ILE A 115 0.49 11.81 -0.86
C ILE A 115 0.17 11.66 0.64
N ALA A 116 0.92 12.36 1.49
CA ALA A 116 0.72 12.25 2.94
C ALA A 116 -0.64 12.81 3.39
N LEU A 117 -1.08 13.93 2.80
CA LEU A 117 -2.40 14.51 3.05
C LEU A 117 -3.53 13.56 2.60
N HIS A 118 -3.41 12.97 1.42
CA HIS A 118 -4.38 12.01 0.90
C HIS A 118 -4.50 10.75 1.78
N LEU A 119 -3.36 10.19 2.21
CA LEU A 119 -3.33 9.06 3.15
C LEU A 119 -3.95 9.41 4.51
N ARG A 120 -3.77 10.66 4.99
CA ARG A 120 -4.43 11.15 6.20
C ARG A 120 -5.94 11.19 6.03
N ASP A 121 -6.44 11.69 4.90
CA ASP A 121 -7.86 11.83 4.62
C ASP A 121 -8.53 10.45 4.43
N LEU A 122 -7.81 9.48 3.89
CA LEU A 122 -8.22 8.07 3.86
C LEU A 122 -8.18 7.40 5.25
N LYS A 123 -7.56 8.05 6.25
CA LYS A 123 -7.42 7.56 7.64
C LYS A 123 -6.80 6.16 7.67
N VAL A 124 -5.67 5.97 7.03
CA VAL A 124 -4.95 4.68 6.98
C VAL A 124 -4.29 4.37 8.32
N ASP A 125 -4.11 3.08 8.61
CA ASP A 125 -3.50 2.62 9.88
C ASP A 125 -1.98 2.46 9.76
N SER A 126 -1.49 2.17 8.55
CA SER A 126 -0.07 1.92 8.27
C SER A 126 0.28 2.39 6.87
N THR A 127 1.44 3.05 6.75
CA THR A 127 1.94 3.58 5.49
C THR A 127 3.36 3.04 5.22
N PRO A 128 3.52 2.11 4.27
CA PRO A 128 4.82 1.78 3.72
C PRO A 128 5.27 2.88 2.77
N ILE A 129 6.49 3.37 2.95
CA ILE A 129 7.19 4.25 2.02
C ILE A 129 8.21 3.38 1.28
N ASN A 130 8.02 3.23 -0.01
CA ASN A 130 8.96 2.55 -0.90
C ASN A 130 9.80 3.62 -1.61
N ILE A 131 11.06 3.30 -1.87
CA ILE A 131 11.98 4.15 -2.61
C ILE A 131 12.23 3.46 -3.94
N LEU A 132 12.05 4.19 -5.04
CA LEU A 132 12.28 3.65 -6.38
C LEU A 132 13.72 3.12 -6.50
N ASN A 133 13.83 1.95 -7.05
CA ASN A 133 15.08 1.40 -7.57
C ASN A 133 14.95 1.27 -9.08
N PRO A 134 15.46 2.20 -9.89
CA PRO A 134 15.38 2.14 -11.34
C PRO A 134 15.99 0.84 -11.86
N ILE A 135 15.28 0.18 -12.77
CA ILE A 135 15.70 -1.08 -13.39
C ILE A 135 15.79 -0.86 -14.89
N ALA A 136 16.91 -1.25 -15.49
CA ALA A 136 17.12 -1.15 -16.93
C ALA A 136 16.01 -1.88 -17.73
N GLY A 137 15.58 -1.30 -18.83
CA GLY A 137 14.48 -1.82 -19.67
C GLY A 137 13.07 -1.49 -19.16
N THR A 138 12.94 -0.70 -18.08
CA THR A 138 11.63 -0.24 -17.58
C THR A 138 11.39 1.24 -17.92
N PRO A 139 10.12 1.71 -17.96
CA PRO A 139 9.84 3.13 -18.24
C PRO A 139 10.50 4.13 -17.29
N LEU A 140 10.88 3.69 -16.09
CA LEU A 140 11.51 4.53 -15.06
C LEU A 140 13.02 4.30 -14.94
N GLU A 141 13.68 3.64 -15.91
CA GLU A 141 15.10 3.29 -15.84
C GLU A 141 16.04 4.51 -15.75
N HIS A 142 15.60 5.66 -16.29
CA HIS A 142 16.38 6.90 -16.30
C HIS A 142 16.05 7.85 -15.14
N GLN A 143 15.19 7.45 -14.20
CA GLN A 143 14.91 8.28 -13.03
C GLN A 143 16.14 8.39 -12.13
N SER A 144 16.49 9.63 -11.79
CA SER A 144 17.56 9.91 -10.84
C SER A 144 17.13 9.42 -9.44
N PRO A 145 17.97 8.62 -8.78
CA PRO A 145 17.69 8.24 -7.39
C PRO A 145 17.59 9.46 -6.49
N LEU A 146 16.64 9.42 -5.55
CA LEU A 146 16.55 10.44 -4.50
C LEU A 146 17.80 10.42 -3.63
N THR A 147 18.23 11.60 -3.21
CA THR A 147 19.27 11.74 -2.21
C THR A 147 18.77 11.26 -0.84
N GLN A 148 19.67 10.90 0.04
CA GLN A 148 19.34 10.53 1.42
C GLN A 148 18.58 11.65 2.12
N GLU A 149 19.01 12.91 1.95
CA GLU A 149 18.38 14.08 2.54
C GLU A 149 16.92 14.27 2.06
N GLU A 150 16.63 14.07 0.78
CA GLU A 150 15.26 14.12 0.25
C GLU A 150 14.37 13.04 0.84
N ILE A 151 14.90 11.83 1.02
CA ILE A 151 14.18 10.72 1.64
C ILE A 151 13.86 11.04 3.11
N GLU A 152 14.86 11.50 3.88
CA GLU A 152 14.72 11.85 5.29
C GLU A 152 13.73 13.00 5.49
N ARG A 153 13.80 14.05 4.66
CA ARG A 153 12.83 15.14 4.66
C ARG A 153 11.42 14.66 4.37
N THR A 154 11.26 13.76 3.39
CA THR A 154 9.96 13.17 3.05
C THR A 154 9.39 12.39 4.24
N ILE A 155 10.20 11.56 4.89
CA ILE A 155 9.78 10.80 6.09
C ILE A 155 9.38 11.74 7.23
N ALA A 156 10.13 12.82 7.45
CA ALA A 156 9.82 13.83 8.48
C ALA A 156 8.47 14.51 8.20
N VAL A 157 8.22 14.92 6.95
CA VAL A 157 6.94 15.50 6.52
C VAL A 157 5.79 14.51 6.73
N PHE A 158 5.96 13.26 6.30
CA PHE A 158 4.97 12.21 6.54
C PHE A 158 4.68 12.01 8.02
N ARG A 159 5.69 12.03 8.88
CA ARG A 159 5.50 11.92 10.33
C ARG A 159 4.72 13.09 10.91
N HIS A 160 4.94 14.32 10.43
CA HIS A 160 4.17 15.49 10.87
C HIS A 160 2.70 15.41 10.44
N ILE A 161 2.43 15.01 9.20
CA ILE A 161 1.07 14.93 8.65
C ILE A 161 0.32 13.69 9.20
N LEU A 162 1.04 12.60 9.47
CA LEU A 162 0.53 11.29 9.90
C LEU A 162 1.10 10.90 11.29
N PRO A 163 0.83 11.68 12.37
CA PRO A 163 1.52 11.53 13.64
C PRO A 163 1.26 10.18 14.33
N LYS A 164 0.10 9.57 14.10
CA LYS A 164 -0.34 8.32 14.73
C LYS A 164 -0.26 7.09 13.81
N VAL A 165 0.02 7.29 12.52
CA VAL A 165 0.08 6.20 11.55
C VAL A 165 1.41 5.45 11.68
N VAL A 166 1.39 4.14 11.53
CA VAL A 166 2.63 3.33 11.51
C VAL A 166 3.34 3.56 10.18
N LEU A 167 4.40 4.36 10.18
CA LEU A 167 5.27 4.55 9.02
C LEU A 167 6.31 3.42 8.96
N ARG A 168 6.56 2.89 7.78
CA ARG A 168 7.53 1.83 7.53
C ARG A 168 8.31 2.12 6.26
N LEU A 169 9.63 2.06 6.34
CA LEU A 169 10.45 1.96 5.14
C LEU A 169 10.35 0.53 4.61
N ALA A 170 10.00 0.40 3.33
CA ALA A 170 9.74 -0.89 2.71
C ALA A 170 10.72 -1.17 1.56
N GLY A 171 10.29 -1.18 0.30
CA GLY A 171 11.18 -1.36 -0.84
C GLY A 171 12.24 -0.26 -0.93
N GLY A 172 13.45 -0.60 -1.38
CA GLY A 172 14.55 0.35 -1.56
C GLY A 172 15.27 0.81 -0.28
N ARG A 173 14.85 0.40 0.91
CA ARG A 173 15.40 0.84 2.20
C ARG A 173 16.90 0.58 2.38
N LEU A 174 17.45 -0.42 1.72
CA LEU A 174 18.90 -0.75 1.83
C LEU A 174 19.83 0.31 1.22
N LYS A 175 19.27 1.28 0.49
CA LYS A 175 20.03 2.42 -0.04
C LYS A 175 20.24 3.55 0.99
N ILE A 176 19.58 3.47 2.15
CA ILE A 176 19.66 4.47 3.21
C ILE A 176 20.71 4.00 4.22
N GLN A 177 21.86 4.67 4.25
CA GLN A 177 23.01 4.28 5.10
C GLN A 177 22.88 4.69 6.58
N SER A 178 21.92 5.53 6.97
CA SER A 178 21.91 6.23 8.26
C SER A 178 20.91 5.74 9.31
N PHE A 179 20.25 4.61 9.11
CA PHE A 179 19.31 4.07 10.10
C PHE A 179 19.84 2.89 10.92
N TYR A 180 21.18 2.76 10.98
CA TYR A 180 21.87 1.77 11.83
C TYR A 180 22.85 2.43 12.77
#